data_5244cd12eb6586faff5a59b71451c20c
#
_entry.id   5244cd12eb6586faff5a59b71451c20c
#
_cell.length_a   1.000
_cell.length_b   1.000
_cell.length_c   1.000
_cell.angle_alpha   90.00
_cell.angle_beta   90.00
_cell.angle_gamma   90.00
#
_symmetry.space_group_name_H-M   'P 1'
#
loop_
_entity.id
_entity.type
_entity.pdbx_description
1 polymer ?
#
loop_
_entity_poly.entity_id
_entity_poly.type
_entity_poly.pdbx_seq_one_letter_code
_entity_poly.pdbx_strand_id
1 'polypeptide(L)'
;MNVSWVMMMNMGISAVIALFLPIVLLVVWKVKNRGIRMIPFLVGAGVFIIFALFLEQICHYFVLSRVSPLSEYVNGHIWAFVLYGALAAGVFEETGRFLAFKTVLRRSKGKETAITYGIGHGGIESILVVGISMISSLILVVAINAMGGVENYVALVPAEAQGVLRENLNTLLLTPAHTFLLAGIERISTIIFHIALSVIVFFAVRGEVYQNLMHLYFVS
;
A
#
# COMPACT_ATOMS: atom_id res chain seq x y z
N MET A 1 -19.38 -23.36 -9.91
CA MET A 1 -17.92 -23.63 -9.85
C MET A 1 -17.44 -23.19 -8.48
N ASN A 2 -16.75 -24.06 -7.75
CA ASN A 2 -16.15 -23.71 -6.46
C ASN A 2 -14.76 -23.10 -6.66
N VAL A 3 -14.40 -22.21 -5.74
CA VAL A 3 -13.09 -21.57 -5.74
C VAL A 3 -12.03 -22.52 -5.18
N SER A 4 -10.84 -22.52 -5.77
CA SER A 4 -9.78 -23.46 -5.39
C SER A 4 -9.26 -23.21 -3.97
N TRP A 5 -8.95 -24.28 -3.26
CA TRP A 5 -8.32 -24.22 -1.94
C TRP A 5 -6.96 -23.47 -1.95
N VAL A 6 -6.19 -23.66 -3.02
CA VAL A 6 -4.88 -22.99 -3.19
C VAL A 6 -5.04 -21.47 -3.23
N MET A 7 -6.06 -20.97 -3.93
CA MET A 7 -6.35 -19.53 -3.98
C MET A 7 -6.69 -18.99 -2.57
N MET A 8 -7.57 -19.66 -1.84
CA MET A 8 -7.95 -19.26 -0.47
C MET A 8 -6.75 -19.26 0.48
N MET A 9 -5.91 -20.28 0.39
CA MET A 9 -4.70 -20.38 1.19
C MET A 9 -3.73 -19.22 0.90
N ASN A 10 -3.51 -18.91 -0.38
CA ASN A 10 -2.63 -17.81 -0.79
C ASN A 10 -3.16 -16.44 -0.34
N MET A 11 -4.48 -16.20 -0.42
CA MET A 11 -5.12 -15.01 0.14
C MET A 11 -4.91 -14.92 1.66
N GLY A 12 -5.08 -16.03 2.37
CA GLY A 12 -4.88 -16.10 3.82
C GLY A 12 -3.44 -15.80 4.22
N ILE A 13 -2.46 -16.39 3.53
CA ILE A 13 -1.03 -16.13 3.78
C ILE A 13 -0.71 -14.66 3.54
N SER A 14 -1.19 -14.08 2.43
CA SER A 14 -0.99 -12.67 2.10
C SER A 14 -1.61 -11.73 3.12
N ALA A 15 -2.82 -12.04 3.59
CA ALA A 15 -3.46 -11.28 4.66
C ALA A 15 -2.61 -11.30 5.94
N VAL A 16 -2.12 -12.48 6.33
CA VAL A 16 -1.25 -12.62 7.51
C VAL A 16 0.02 -11.79 7.35
N ILE A 17 0.71 -11.90 6.21
CA ILE A 17 1.93 -11.09 5.95
C ILE A 17 1.60 -9.60 6.02
N ALA A 18 0.60 -9.15 5.28
CA ALA A 18 0.27 -7.74 5.17
C ALA A 18 -0.15 -7.10 6.50
N LEU A 19 -0.83 -7.84 7.39
CA LEU A 19 -1.29 -7.34 8.67
C LEU A 19 -0.23 -7.42 9.76
N PHE A 20 0.50 -8.52 9.84
CA PHE A 20 1.40 -8.78 10.97
C PHE A 20 2.82 -8.29 10.74
N LEU A 21 3.31 -8.27 9.49
CA LEU A 21 4.67 -7.80 9.20
C LEU A 21 4.95 -6.38 9.74
N PRO A 22 4.09 -5.37 9.51
CA PRO A 22 4.31 -4.03 10.05
C PRO A 22 4.37 -4.00 11.59
N ILE A 23 3.51 -4.79 12.23
CA ILE A 23 3.43 -4.89 13.69
C ILE A 23 4.72 -5.50 14.24
N VAL A 24 5.16 -6.61 13.65
CA VAL A 24 6.41 -7.29 14.04
C VAL A 24 7.60 -6.36 13.86
N LEU A 25 7.69 -5.67 12.72
CA LEU A 25 8.78 -4.71 12.46
C LEU A 25 8.78 -3.58 13.49
N LEU A 26 7.62 -3.02 13.83
CA LEU A 26 7.50 -1.98 14.83
C LEU A 26 7.92 -2.46 16.22
N VAL A 27 7.48 -3.66 16.62
CA VAL A 27 7.83 -4.24 17.92
C VAL A 27 9.34 -4.51 18.01
N VAL A 28 9.91 -5.17 17.00
CA VAL A 28 11.36 -5.45 16.93
C VAL A 28 12.16 -4.15 16.96
N TRP A 29 11.74 -3.15 16.18
CA TRP A 29 12.38 -1.85 16.13
C TRP A 29 12.35 -1.14 17.48
N LYS A 30 11.21 -1.15 18.16
CA LYS A 30 11.02 -0.52 19.48
C LYS A 30 11.83 -1.22 20.58
N VAL A 31 11.92 -2.56 20.54
CA VAL A 31 12.71 -3.34 21.52
C VAL A 31 14.20 -3.06 21.36
N LYS A 32 14.70 -2.99 20.12
CA LYS A 32 16.11 -2.69 19.83
C LYS A 32 16.50 -1.25 20.13
N ASN A 33 15.57 -0.31 20.04
CA ASN A 33 15.80 1.12 20.20
C ASN A 33 14.91 1.68 21.30
N ARG A 34 15.27 1.40 22.55
CA ARG A 34 14.53 1.86 23.73
C ARG A 34 14.50 3.39 23.79
N GLY A 35 13.32 3.97 23.98
CA GLY A 35 13.13 5.43 24.03
C GLY A 35 12.61 6.06 22.73
N ILE A 36 12.38 5.28 21.66
CA ILE A 36 11.77 5.80 20.44
C ILE A 36 10.34 6.29 20.73
N ARG A 37 10.07 7.50 20.25
CA ARG A 37 8.73 8.06 20.27
C ARG A 37 7.87 7.45 19.18
N MET A 38 6.59 7.18 19.49
CA MET A 38 5.64 6.62 18.54
C MET A 38 5.02 7.67 17.59
N ILE A 39 5.23 8.96 17.89
CA ILE A 39 4.70 10.05 17.06
C ILE A 39 5.10 9.93 15.59
N PRO A 40 6.37 9.66 15.22
CA PRO A 40 6.73 9.49 13.81
C PRO A 40 5.98 8.35 13.11
N PHE A 41 5.70 7.25 13.81
CA PHE A 41 4.89 6.15 13.27
C PHE A 41 3.47 6.62 12.93
N LEU A 42 2.80 7.30 13.87
CA LEU A 42 1.45 7.81 13.67
C LEU A 42 1.39 8.88 12.57
N VAL A 43 2.41 9.74 12.51
CA VAL A 43 2.53 10.74 11.44
C VAL A 43 2.72 10.08 10.08
N GLY A 44 3.57 9.04 9.99
CA GLY A 44 3.76 8.27 8.75
C GLY A 44 2.46 7.62 8.28
N ALA A 45 1.75 6.95 9.17
CA ALA A 45 0.45 6.35 8.88
C ALA A 45 -0.59 7.40 8.45
N GLY A 46 -0.67 8.52 9.16
CA GLY A 46 -1.59 9.61 8.84
C GLY A 46 -1.29 10.26 7.48
N VAL A 47 -0.02 10.41 7.13
CA VAL A 47 0.39 10.95 5.83
C VAL A 47 -0.03 10.03 4.69
N PHE A 48 0.17 8.73 4.81
CA PHE A 48 -0.33 7.79 3.79
C PHE A 48 -1.84 7.93 3.60
N ILE A 49 -2.62 7.92 4.69
CA ILE A 49 -4.08 8.04 4.61
C ILE A 49 -4.49 9.36 3.93
N ILE A 50 -3.87 10.49 4.31
CA ILE A 50 -4.26 11.80 3.77
C ILE A 50 -3.80 11.97 2.32
N PHE A 51 -2.54 11.66 2.03
CA PHE A 51 -1.95 11.97 0.72
C PHE A 51 -2.23 10.89 -0.32
N ALA A 52 -2.08 9.60 0.01
CA ALA A 52 -2.30 8.50 -0.93
C ALA A 52 -3.78 8.08 -1.00
N LEU A 53 -4.43 7.81 0.13
CA LEU A 53 -5.81 7.31 0.11
C LEU A 53 -6.87 8.40 -0.07
N PHE A 54 -6.55 9.68 0.15
CA PHE A 54 -7.53 10.74 -0.02
C PHE A 54 -7.16 11.70 -1.16
N LEU A 55 -6.04 12.41 -1.08
CA LEU A 55 -5.70 13.44 -2.07
C LEU A 55 -5.36 12.84 -3.44
N GLU A 56 -4.60 11.76 -3.49
CA GLU A 56 -4.27 11.06 -4.72
C GLU A 56 -5.51 10.47 -5.38
N GLN A 57 -6.47 9.93 -4.60
CA GLN A 57 -7.73 9.41 -5.14
C GLN A 57 -8.59 10.50 -5.79
N ILE A 58 -8.54 11.74 -5.29
CA ILE A 58 -9.17 12.86 -5.97
C ILE A 58 -8.53 13.08 -7.35
N CYS A 59 -7.20 13.04 -7.44
CA CYS A 59 -6.49 13.13 -8.71
C CYS A 59 -6.86 11.96 -9.65
N HIS A 60 -6.92 10.73 -9.14
CA HIS A 60 -7.34 9.55 -9.91
C HIS A 60 -8.75 9.67 -10.45
N TYR A 61 -9.68 10.26 -9.68
CA TYR A 61 -11.03 10.50 -10.17
C TYR A 61 -11.03 11.39 -11.42
N PHE A 62 -10.26 12.47 -11.44
CA PHE A 62 -10.22 13.37 -12.61
C PHE A 62 -9.46 12.79 -13.79
N VAL A 63 -8.42 12.00 -13.57
CA VAL A 63 -7.55 11.48 -14.64
C VAL A 63 -8.01 10.13 -15.16
N LEU A 64 -8.53 9.25 -14.31
CA LEU A 64 -8.86 7.88 -14.70
C LEU A 64 -10.37 7.62 -14.82
N SER A 65 -11.16 8.17 -13.89
CA SER A 65 -12.58 7.78 -13.74
C SER A 65 -13.54 8.70 -14.47
N ARG A 66 -13.23 10.00 -14.58
CA ARG A 66 -14.08 10.95 -15.28
C ARG A 66 -13.94 10.75 -16.80
N VAL A 67 -15.08 10.62 -17.49
CA VAL A 67 -15.08 10.53 -18.95
C VAL A 67 -14.49 11.81 -19.57
N SER A 68 -13.33 11.67 -20.19
CA SER A 68 -12.58 12.78 -20.83
C SER A 68 -11.57 12.21 -21.83
N PRO A 69 -11.12 12.99 -22.82
CA PRO A 69 -10.07 12.56 -23.74
C PRO A 69 -8.77 12.13 -23.01
N LEU A 70 -8.48 12.75 -21.86
CA LEU A 70 -7.31 12.39 -21.05
C LEU A 70 -7.48 10.99 -20.43
N SER A 71 -8.64 10.69 -19.83
CA SER A 71 -8.88 9.38 -19.24
C SER A 71 -8.93 8.27 -20.29
N GLU A 72 -9.50 8.53 -21.46
CA GLU A 72 -9.50 7.61 -22.58
C GLU A 72 -8.08 7.31 -23.05
N TYR A 73 -7.24 8.33 -23.19
CA TYR A 73 -5.84 8.16 -23.56
C TYR A 73 -5.07 7.37 -22.51
N VAL A 74 -5.17 7.76 -21.22
CA VAL A 74 -4.42 7.11 -20.14
C VAL A 74 -4.85 5.66 -19.97
N ASN A 75 -6.16 5.38 -19.95
CA ASN A 75 -6.68 4.02 -19.79
C ASN A 75 -6.46 3.16 -21.04
N GLY A 76 -6.39 3.75 -22.22
CA GLY A 76 -6.16 3.05 -23.50
C GLY A 76 -4.70 2.68 -23.76
N HIS A 77 -3.73 3.25 -23.01
CA HIS A 77 -2.31 3.03 -23.25
C HIS A 77 -1.60 2.56 -21.97
N ILE A 78 -1.17 1.31 -21.94
CA ILE A 78 -0.56 0.69 -20.75
C ILE A 78 0.61 1.49 -20.18
N TRP A 79 1.48 2.04 -21.03
CA TRP A 79 2.62 2.84 -20.56
C TRP A 79 2.21 4.19 -20.00
N ALA A 80 1.17 4.83 -20.56
CA ALA A 80 0.62 6.07 -20.03
C ALA A 80 -0.03 5.82 -18.65
N PHE A 81 -0.76 4.73 -18.50
CA PHE A 81 -1.36 4.30 -17.23
C PHE A 81 -0.31 4.04 -16.15
N VAL A 82 0.72 3.24 -16.47
CA VAL A 82 1.81 2.92 -15.53
C VAL A 82 2.59 4.16 -15.14
N LEU A 83 2.96 5.01 -16.11
CA LEU A 83 3.71 6.24 -15.84
C LEU A 83 2.89 7.22 -15.00
N TYR A 84 1.60 7.40 -15.32
CA TYR A 84 0.69 8.22 -14.54
C TYR A 84 0.61 7.74 -13.09
N GLY A 85 0.36 6.44 -12.86
CA GLY A 85 0.26 5.87 -11.53
C GLY A 85 1.55 6.05 -10.71
N ALA A 86 2.71 5.76 -11.32
CA ALA A 86 4.00 5.94 -10.66
C ALA A 86 4.30 7.41 -10.29
N LEU A 87 3.96 8.35 -11.20
CA LEU A 87 4.15 9.79 -10.95
C LEU A 87 3.17 10.31 -9.90
N ALA A 88 1.90 9.88 -9.94
CA ALA A 88 0.91 10.29 -8.97
C ALA A 88 1.32 9.84 -7.56
N ALA A 89 1.60 8.54 -7.35
CA ALA A 89 2.07 8.03 -6.08
C ALA A 89 3.34 8.77 -5.60
N GLY A 90 4.34 8.90 -6.47
CA GLY A 90 5.58 9.62 -6.15
C GLY A 90 5.33 11.07 -5.72
N VAL A 91 4.51 11.82 -6.45
CA VAL A 91 4.22 13.23 -6.13
C VAL A 91 3.46 13.36 -4.80
N PHE A 92 2.39 12.60 -4.60
CA PHE A 92 1.56 12.72 -3.41
C PHE A 92 2.29 12.21 -2.17
N GLU A 93 2.89 11.03 -2.23
CA GLU A 93 3.54 10.43 -1.07
C GLU A 93 4.81 11.18 -0.67
N GLU A 94 5.67 11.56 -1.63
CA GLU A 94 6.91 12.29 -1.31
C GLU A 94 6.62 13.72 -0.85
N THR A 95 5.60 14.39 -1.40
CA THR A 95 5.14 15.69 -0.89
C THR A 95 4.66 15.57 0.55
N GLY A 96 3.84 14.58 0.86
CA GLY A 96 3.37 14.32 2.21
C GLY A 96 4.51 14.03 3.18
N ARG A 97 5.46 13.19 2.78
CA ARG A 97 6.66 12.86 3.54
C ARG A 97 7.54 14.08 3.80
N PHE A 98 7.81 14.87 2.77
CA PHE A 98 8.56 16.11 2.88
C PHE A 98 7.90 17.09 3.86
N LEU A 99 6.61 17.35 3.71
CA LEU A 99 5.87 18.24 4.59
C LEU A 99 5.88 17.74 6.04
N ALA A 100 5.68 16.44 6.27
CA ALA A 100 5.73 15.85 7.61
C ALA A 100 7.07 16.12 8.30
N PHE A 101 8.20 15.89 7.63
CA PHE A 101 9.51 16.12 8.21
C PHE A 101 9.84 17.61 8.37
N LYS A 102 9.37 18.47 7.46
CA LYS A 102 9.61 19.90 7.51
C LYS A 102 8.77 20.64 8.57
N THR A 103 7.59 20.11 8.90
CA THR A 103 6.62 20.77 9.79
C THR A 103 6.42 20.01 11.10
N VAL A 104 5.65 18.93 11.07
CA VAL A 104 5.21 18.16 12.25
C VAL A 104 6.41 17.57 13.02
N LEU A 105 7.32 16.95 12.28
CA LEU A 105 8.50 16.28 12.84
C LEU A 105 9.76 17.15 12.83
N ARG A 106 9.64 18.46 12.61
CA ARG A 106 10.78 19.40 12.50
C ARG A 106 11.73 19.38 13.69
N ARG A 107 11.24 19.06 14.88
CA ARG A 107 12.04 19.01 16.12
C ARG A 107 12.58 17.61 16.43
N SER A 108 12.14 16.60 15.72
CA SER A 108 12.61 15.22 15.92
C SER A 108 13.98 15.05 15.27
N LYS A 109 14.90 14.38 15.96
CA LYS A 109 16.28 14.18 15.52
C LYS A 109 16.57 12.68 15.38
N GLY A 110 17.65 12.37 14.65
CA GLY A 110 18.13 11.01 14.49
C GLY A 110 17.40 10.20 13.41
N LYS A 111 18.13 9.26 12.80
CA LYS A 111 17.63 8.33 11.77
C LYS A 111 16.45 7.47 12.27
N GLU A 112 16.37 7.27 13.57
CA GLU A 112 15.30 6.53 14.23
C GLU A 112 13.93 7.15 13.95
N THR A 113 13.85 8.49 13.85
CA THR A 113 12.62 9.20 13.46
C THR A 113 12.19 8.81 12.07
N ALA A 114 13.10 8.80 11.11
CA ALA A 114 12.83 8.46 9.71
C ALA A 114 12.41 7.01 9.55
N ILE A 115 13.13 6.08 10.20
CA ILE A 115 12.82 4.65 10.16
C ILE A 115 11.44 4.39 10.78
N THR A 116 11.15 4.98 11.94
CA THR A 116 9.86 4.83 12.62
C THR A 116 8.71 5.40 11.77
N TYR A 117 8.93 6.53 11.10
CA TYR A 117 7.97 7.09 10.15
C TYR A 117 7.74 6.14 8.96
N GLY A 118 8.82 5.61 8.36
CA GLY A 118 8.73 4.69 7.22
C GLY A 118 8.00 3.39 7.55
N ILE A 119 8.21 2.84 8.76
CA ILE A 119 7.44 1.69 9.26
C ILE A 119 5.95 2.06 9.40
N GLY A 120 5.63 3.27 9.86
CA GLY A 120 4.24 3.74 9.97
C GLY A 120 3.58 3.92 8.61
N HIS A 121 4.25 4.56 7.66
CA HIS A 121 3.74 4.84 6.32
C HIS A 121 3.54 3.55 5.53
N GLY A 122 4.60 2.77 5.29
CA GLY A 122 4.50 1.51 4.54
C GLY A 122 3.72 0.42 5.29
N GLY A 123 3.69 0.49 6.62
CA GLY A 123 2.90 -0.44 7.44
C GLY A 123 1.40 -0.23 7.29
N ILE A 124 0.92 1.01 7.37
CA ILE A 124 -0.52 1.29 7.18
C ILE A 124 -0.95 1.03 5.73
N GLU A 125 -0.10 1.34 4.75
CA GLU A 125 -0.33 0.94 3.35
C GLU A 125 -0.52 -0.56 3.23
N SER A 126 0.41 -1.36 3.76
CA SER A 126 0.33 -2.82 3.73
C SER A 126 -0.98 -3.33 4.32
N ILE A 127 -1.40 -2.80 5.47
CA ILE A 127 -2.63 -3.19 6.16
C ILE A 127 -3.86 -2.82 5.33
N LEU A 128 -3.97 -1.56 4.88
CA LEU A 128 -5.17 -1.05 4.25
C LEU A 128 -5.33 -1.52 2.80
N VAL A 129 -4.23 -1.54 2.03
CA VAL A 129 -4.29 -1.86 0.60
C VAL A 129 -4.34 -3.37 0.37
N VAL A 130 -3.46 -4.15 1.02
CA VAL A 130 -3.39 -5.60 0.80
C VAL A 130 -4.09 -6.38 1.91
N GLY A 131 -3.86 -6.05 3.18
CA GLY A 131 -4.39 -6.82 4.30
C GLY A 131 -5.91 -6.89 4.30
N ILE A 132 -6.59 -5.74 4.25
CA ILE A 132 -8.04 -5.65 4.22
C ILE A 132 -8.61 -6.25 2.93
N SER A 133 -8.00 -5.96 1.77
CA SER A 133 -8.42 -6.52 0.48
C SER A 133 -8.38 -8.05 0.47
N MET A 134 -7.31 -8.65 0.99
CA MET A 134 -7.17 -10.11 1.03
C MET A 134 -8.17 -10.75 1.98
N ILE A 135 -8.43 -10.13 3.15
CA ILE A 135 -9.47 -10.62 4.06
C ILE A 135 -10.85 -10.54 3.40
N SER A 136 -11.19 -9.42 2.79
CA SER A 136 -12.48 -9.25 2.11
C SER A 136 -12.67 -10.25 0.98
N SER A 137 -11.63 -10.46 0.17
CA SER A 137 -11.63 -11.45 -0.90
C SER A 137 -11.76 -12.88 -0.37
N LEU A 138 -11.08 -13.20 0.73
CA LEU A 138 -11.15 -14.51 1.37
C LEU A 138 -12.56 -14.78 1.94
N ILE A 139 -13.17 -13.80 2.61
CA ILE A 139 -14.54 -13.92 3.12
C ILE A 139 -15.51 -14.16 1.96
N LEU A 140 -15.38 -13.39 0.88
CA LEU A 140 -16.20 -13.54 -0.32
C LEU A 140 -16.10 -14.95 -0.93
N VAL A 141 -14.88 -15.42 -1.10
CA VAL A 141 -14.60 -16.74 -1.71
C VAL A 141 -15.11 -17.89 -0.81
N VAL A 142 -14.96 -17.76 0.50
CA VAL A 142 -15.53 -18.72 1.47
C VAL A 142 -17.06 -18.73 1.40
N ALA A 143 -17.70 -17.56 1.30
CA ALA A 143 -19.15 -17.45 1.16
C ALA A 143 -19.65 -18.11 -0.15
N ILE A 144 -18.97 -17.88 -1.27
CA ILE A 144 -19.27 -18.52 -2.57
C ILE A 144 -19.22 -20.06 -2.44
N ASN A 145 -18.17 -20.58 -1.82
CA ASN A 145 -18.02 -22.02 -1.66
C ASN A 145 -19.08 -22.61 -0.71
N ALA A 146 -19.41 -21.91 0.37
CA ALA A 146 -20.44 -22.32 1.32
C ALA A 146 -21.85 -22.39 0.67
N MET A 147 -22.11 -21.56 -0.33
CA MET A 147 -23.37 -21.55 -1.10
C MET A 147 -23.40 -22.53 -2.24
N GLY A 148 -22.37 -23.36 -2.42
CA GLY A 148 -22.30 -24.35 -3.49
C GLY A 148 -21.82 -23.78 -4.83
N GLY A 149 -21.23 -22.58 -4.83
CA GLY A 149 -20.55 -21.99 -5.98
C GLY A 149 -21.11 -20.65 -6.47
N VAL A 150 -20.44 -20.10 -7.48
CA VAL A 150 -20.68 -18.75 -8.03
C VAL A 150 -22.14 -18.52 -8.44
N GLU A 151 -22.76 -19.48 -9.13
CA GLU A 151 -24.12 -19.31 -9.64
C GLU A 151 -25.15 -19.13 -8.53
N ASN A 152 -25.02 -19.92 -7.47
CA ASN A 152 -25.90 -19.82 -6.31
C ASN A 152 -25.68 -18.50 -5.56
N TYR A 153 -24.42 -18.04 -5.48
CA TYR A 153 -24.09 -16.75 -4.85
C TYR A 153 -24.66 -15.58 -5.67
N VAL A 154 -24.50 -15.60 -7.00
CA VAL A 154 -25.03 -14.56 -7.91
C VAL A 154 -26.56 -14.51 -7.88
N ALA A 155 -27.23 -15.65 -7.72
CA ALA A 155 -28.70 -15.72 -7.65
C ALA A 155 -29.30 -15.01 -6.42
N LEU A 156 -28.49 -14.65 -5.41
CA LEU A 156 -28.96 -13.90 -4.22
C LEU A 156 -29.22 -12.43 -4.49
N VAL A 157 -28.68 -11.87 -5.57
CA VAL A 157 -28.87 -10.45 -5.90
C VAL A 157 -29.97 -10.29 -6.97
N PRO A 158 -30.63 -9.11 -7.04
CA PRO A 158 -31.62 -8.81 -8.07
C PRO A 158 -31.05 -9.02 -9.48
N ALA A 159 -31.91 -9.41 -10.42
CA ALA A 159 -31.50 -9.79 -11.78
C ALA A 159 -30.68 -8.70 -12.49
N GLU A 160 -30.98 -7.43 -12.23
CA GLU A 160 -30.31 -6.28 -12.81
C GLU A 160 -28.84 -6.16 -12.35
N ALA A 161 -28.53 -6.64 -11.16
CA ALA A 161 -27.18 -6.58 -10.58
C ALA A 161 -26.34 -7.83 -10.88
N GLN A 162 -26.96 -8.93 -11.31
CA GLN A 162 -26.26 -10.21 -11.52
C GLN A 162 -25.17 -10.14 -12.57
N GLY A 163 -25.37 -9.39 -13.66
CA GLY A 163 -24.38 -9.21 -14.72
C GLY A 163 -23.09 -8.57 -14.21
N VAL A 164 -23.21 -7.44 -13.52
CA VAL A 164 -22.08 -6.70 -12.95
C VAL A 164 -21.37 -7.54 -11.88
N LEU A 165 -22.13 -8.20 -10.99
CA LEU A 165 -21.54 -9.06 -9.97
C LEU A 165 -20.76 -10.22 -10.60
N ARG A 166 -21.31 -10.87 -11.63
CA ARG A 166 -20.65 -11.98 -12.33
C ARG A 166 -19.34 -11.53 -12.98
N GLU A 167 -19.31 -10.37 -13.62
CA GLU A 167 -18.10 -9.80 -14.23
C GLU A 167 -17.01 -9.55 -13.18
N ASN A 168 -17.37 -8.92 -12.06
CA ASN A 168 -16.44 -8.68 -10.95
C ASN A 168 -15.90 -9.97 -10.34
N LEU A 169 -16.75 -10.97 -10.14
CA LEU A 169 -16.35 -12.29 -9.65
C LEU A 169 -15.44 -13.01 -10.66
N ASN A 170 -15.71 -12.93 -11.93
CA ASN A 170 -14.87 -13.53 -12.97
C ASN A 170 -13.46 -12.94 -12.94
N THR A 171 -13.32 -11.63 -12.80
CA THR A 171 -12.01 -10.98 -12.68
C THR A 171 -11.22 -11.53 -11.48
N LEU A 172 -11.87 -11.69 -10.34
CA LEU A 172 -11.24 -12.26 -9.14
C LEU A 172 -10.85 -13.73 -9.35
N LEU A 173 -11.77 -14.54 -9.89
CA LEU A 173 -11.63 -16.01 -10.00
C LEU A 173 -10.70 -16.44 -11.13
N LEU A 174 -10.56 -15.64 -12.17
CA LEU A 174 -9.60 -15.88 -13.27
C LEU A 174 -8.18 -15.44 -12.91
N THR A 175 -8.00 -14.66 -11.83
CA THR A 175 -6.68 -14.28 -11.36
C THR A 175 -5.91 -15.54 -10.91
N PRO A 176 -4.70 -15.79 -11.42
CA PRO A 176 -3.89 -16.93 -11.01
C PRO A 176 -3.64 -16.93 -9.49
N ALA A 177 -3.79 -18.10 -8.86
CA ALA A 177 -3.70 -18.22 -7.39
C ALA A 177 -2.37 -17.67 -6.80
N HIS A 178 -1.26 -17.82 -7.54
CA HIS A 178 0.05 -17.31 -7.09
C HIS A 178 0.11 -15.78 -7.02
N THR A 179 -0.70 -15.06 -7.80
CA THR A 179 -0.75 -13.59 -7.77
C THR A 179 -1.15 -13.08 -6.39
N PHE A 180 -2.07 -13.76 -5.73
CA PHE A 180 -2.46 -13.41 -4.36
C PHE A 180 -1.31 -13.59 -3.37
N LEU A 181 -0.50 -14.63 -3.51
CA LEU A 181 0.67 -14.83 -2.66
C LEU A 181 1.74 -13.76 -2.91
N LEU A 182 1.99 -13.43 -4.18
CA LEU A 182 2.96 -12.39 -4.57
C LEU A 182 2.59 -11.03 -3.99
N ALA A 183 1.30 -10.68 -3.94
CA ALA A 183 0.84 -9.43 -3.32
C ALA A 183 1.24 -9.31 -1.84
N GLY A 184 1.22 -10.41 -1.08
CA GLY A 184 1.70 -10.43 0.30
C GLY A 184 3.23 -10.31 0.40
N ILE A 185 3.96 -11.04 -0.43
CA ILE A 185 5.43 -11.00 -0.46
C ILE A 185 5.93 -9.60 -0.84
N GLU A 186 5.28 -8.96 -1.80
CA GLU A 186 5.61 -7.60 -2.23
C GLU A 186 5.57 -6.60 -1.07
N ARG A 187 4.71 -6.78 -0.06
CA ARG A 187 4.65 -5.87 1.10
C ARG A 187 5.97 -5.79 1.87
N ILE A 188 6.79 -6.83 1.82
CA ILE A 188 8.12 -6.80 2.43
C ILE A 188 8.98 -5.75 1.74
N SER A 189 9.05 -5.80 0.41
CA SER A 189 9.81 -4.83 -0.39
C SER A 189 9.25 -3.41 -0.26
N THR A 190 7.93 -3.27 -0.26
CA THR A 190 7.24 -1.97 -0.11
C THR A 190 7.60 -1.29 1.21
N ILE A 191 7.52 -2.00 2.34
CA ILE A 191 7.87 -1.41 3.64
C ILE A 191 9.35 -1.02 3.69
N ILE A 192 10.24 -1.86 3.18
CA ILE A 192 11.67 -1.54 3.10
C ILE A 192 11.90 -0.29 2.25
N PHE A 193 11.22 -0.17 1.11
CA PHE A 193 11.29 0.97 0.22
C PHE A 193 10.82 2.25 0.91
N HIS A 194 9.68 2.23 1.62
CA HIS A 194 9.18 3.38 2.36
C HIS A 194 10.12 3.80 3.50
N ILE A 195 10.77 2.84 4.18
CA ILE A 195 11.80 3.15 5.18
C ILE A 195 12.98 3.86 4.52
N ALA A 196 13.48 3.34 3.39
CA ALA A 196 14.61 3.93 2.67
C ALA A 196 14.31 5.35 2.18
N LEU A 197 13.17 5.56 1.52
CA LEU A 197 12.73 6.88 1.08
C LEU A 197 12.56 7.85 2.26
N SER A 198 12.02 7.38 3.38
CA SER A 198 11.87 8.20 4.57
C SER A 198 13.21 8.67 5.13
N VAL A 199 14.23 7.80 5.11
CA VAL A 199 15.59 8.17 5.52
C VAL A 199 16.18 9.20 4.56
N ILE A 200 16.05 9.00 3.26
CA ILE A 200 16.57 9.92 2.23
C ILE A 200 15.94 11.31 2.40
N VAL A 201 14.59 11.37 2.44
CA VAL A 201 13.89 12.67 2.54
C VAL A 201 14.13 13.34 3.88
N PHE A 202 14.24 12.58 4.98
CA PHE A 202 14.55 13.12 6.29
C PHE A 202 15.90 13.87 6.29
N PHE A 203 16.97 13.26 5.77
CA PHE A 203 18.27 13.88 5.69
C PHE A 203 18.31 15.03 4.66
N ALA A 204 17.59 14.91 3.54
CA ALA A 204 17.46 15.99 2.56
C ALA A 204 16.83 17.25 3.17
N VAL A 205 15.73 17.09 3.93
CA VAL A 205 15.06 18.21 4.61
C VAL A 205 15.96 18.87 5.67
N ARG A 206 16.92 18.14 6.24
CA ARG A 206 17.85 18.63 7.26
C ARG A 206 19.10 19.28 6.70
N GLY A 207 19.33 19.21 5.40
CA GLY A 207 20.57 19.68 4.79
C GLY A 207 21.79 18.80 5.09
N GLU A 208 21.58 17.62 5.69
CA GLU A 208 22.65 16.71 6.13
C GLU A 208 23.11 15.75 5.01
N VAL A 209 22.43 15.70 3.89
CA VAL A 209 22.79 14.82 2.75
C VAL A 209 24.18 15.14 2.24
N TYR A 210 24.52 16.41 2.12
CA TYR A 210 25.82 16.85 1.63
C TYR A 210 26.95 16.52 2.62
N GLN A 211 26.72 16.70 3.92
CA GLN A 211 27.72 16.43 4.94
C GLN A 211 28.00 14.93 5.10
N ASN A 212 26.97 14.09 5.03
CA ASN A 212 27.15 12.63 5.15
C ASN A 212 27.76 12.00 3.89
N LEU A 213 27.46 12.50 2.69
CA LEU A 213 28.14 12.08 1.46
C LEU A 213 29.62 12.49 1.48
N MET A 214 29.96 13.67 1.93
CA MET A 214 31.35 14.11 2.06
C MET A 214 32.12 13.28 3.10
N HIS A 215 31.49 12.89 4.21
CA HIS A 215 32.14 12.00 5.19
C HIS A 215 32.44 10.60 4.62
N LEU A 216 31.55 10.06 3.78
CA LEU A 216 31.79 8.77 3.10
C LEU A 216 32.92 8.84 2.06
N TYR A 217 33.11 10.00 1.42
CA TYR A 217 34.19 10.20 0.42
C TYR A 217 35.56 10.56 1.04
N PHE A 218 35.63 11.09 2.25
CA PHE A 218 36.88 11.52 2.87
C PHE A 218 37.39 10.57 3.98
N VAL A 219 36.66 9.54 4.35
CA VAL A 219 37.05 8.55 5.37
C VAL A 219 37.30 7.15 4.75
N SER A 220 37.20 7.03 3.42
CA SER A 220 37.68 5.88 2.66
C SER A 220 39.03 6.20 2.05
#